data_5ced4c35e948a23d5ec3306aaf83e0fa
#
_entry.id   5ced4c35e948a23d5ec3306aaf83e0fa
#
_cell.length_a   1.000
_cell.length_b   1.000
_cell.length_c   1.000
_cell.angle_alpha   90.00
_cell.angle_beta   90.00
_cell.angle_gamma   90.00
#
_symmetry.space_group_name_H-M   'P 1'
#
loop_
_entity.id
_entity.type
_entity.pdbx_description
1 polymer ?
#
loop_
_entity_poly.entity_id
_entity_poly.type
_entity_poly.pdbx_seq_one_letter_code
_entity_poly.pdbx_strand_id
1 'polypeptide(L)'
;MEKEAFLRLPEAKRELLLKKGKEAYVRYPFEDITIRFLTGELGIDLTTFYRYFESRDDLLIYAYRDLIGRTRYEDYALVYRFVNVYDDALDNDFFAACMRIGNAHREIRDRLLQVEQDILYPIISRKLRAEKYAGRVRRDVDEDLAAYFFASISFNLFNYFDQCGITDPVLQANMKEYVYYRFFQNGIGVQDSAE
;
A
#
# COMPACT_ATOMS: atom_id res chain seq x y z
N MET A 1 10.51 9.61 -9.18
CA MET A 1 10.65 8.87 -10.47
C MET A 1 11.79 7.87 -10.29
N GLU A 2 11.56 6.62 -10.67
CA GLU A 2 12.53 5.54 -10.45
C GLU A 2 13.81 5.79 -11.23
N LYS A 3 14.98 5.72 -10.53
CA LYS A 3 16.26 5.91 -11.22
C LYS A 3 16.58 4.68 -12.05
N GLU A 4 16.86 4.90 -13.33
CA GLU A 4 17.17 3.86 -14.29
C GLU A 4 18.33 2.95 -13.83
N ALA A 5 19.29 3.52 -13.12
CA ALA A 5 20.42 2.77 -12.57
C ALA A 5 19.99 1.73 -11.51
N PHE A 6 18.93 1.97 -10.73
CA PHE A 6 18.37 0.99 -9.80
C PHE A 6 17.58 -0.08 -10.53
N LEU A 7 16.77 0.31 -11.51
CA LEU A 7 15.97 -0.64 -12.32
C LEU A 7 16.82 -1.62 -13.13
N ARG A 8 18.02 -1.21 -13.56
CA ARG A 8 18.97 -2.06 -14.28
C ARG A 8 19.73 -3.06 -13.39
N LEU A 9 19.56 -3.00 -12.06
CA LEU A 9 20.17 -3.99 -11.18
C LEU A 9 19.57 -5.39 -11.43
N PRO A 10 20.37 -6.46 -11.25
CA PRO A 10 19.84 -7.81 -11.17
C PRO A 10 18.75 -7.88 -10.10
N GLU A 11 17.66 -8.60 -10.39
CA GLU A 11 16.48 -8.71 -9.53
C GLU A 11 16.84 -9.06 -8.08
N ALA A 12 17.62 -10.10 -7.87
CA ALA A 12 18.07 -10.51 -6.54
C ALA A 12 18.80 -9.41 -5.74
N LYS A 13 19.58 -8.55 -6.44
CA LYS A 13 20.26 -7.43 -5.80
C LYS A 13 19.30 -6.30 -5.45
N ARG A 14 18.34 -6.03 -6.32
CA ARG A 14 17.29 -5.03 -6.09
C ARG A 14 16.41 -5.44 -4.90
N GLU A 15 15.96 -6.70 -4.87
CA GLU A 15 15.19 -7.26 -3.77
C GLU A 15 15.95 -7.21 -2.44
N LEU A 16 17.23 -7.56 -2.43
CA LEU A 16 18.06 -7.50 -1.22
C LEU A 16 18.15 -6.06 -0.68
N LEU A 17 18.36 -5.07 -1.55
CA LEU A 17 18.43 -3.65 -1.14
C LEU A 17 17.09 -3.17 -0.58
N LEU A 18 15.98 -3.52 -1.23
CA LEU A 18 14.65 -3.16 -0.74
C LEU A 18 14.31 -3.85 0.57
N LYS A 19 14.63 -5.13 0.72
CA LYS A 19 14.46 -5.88 1.97
C LYS A 19 15.19 -5.22 3.13
N LYS A 20 16.47 -4.91 2.96
CA LYS A 20 17.28 -4.21 3.98
C LYS A 20 16.75 -2.81 4.30
N GLY A 21 16.26 -2.09 3.28
CA GLY A 21 15.58 -0.81 3.46
C GLY A 21 14.32 -0.96 4.32
N LYS A 22 13.45 -1.94 4.01
CA LYS A 22 12.25 -2.25 4.81
C LYS A 22 12.62 -2.56 6.27
N GLU A 23 13.61 -3.41 6.50
CA GLU A 23 14.09 -3.75 7.85
C GLU A 23 14.54 -2.51 8.63
N ALA A 24 15.23 -1.56 7.99
CA ALA A 24 15.64 -0.31 8.61
C ALA A 24 14.43 0.54 9.04
N TYR A 25 13.43 0.73 8.16
CA TYR A 25 12.22 1.53 8.47
C TYR A 25 11.31 0.87 9.51
N VAL A 26 11.37 -0.45 9.67
CA VAL A 26 10.64 -1.17 10.72
C VAL A 26 11.30 -1.02 12.08
N ARG A 27 12.65 -1.11 12.13
CA ARG A 27 13.41 -1.20 13.39
C ARG A 27 13.70 0.14 14.04
N TYR A 28 13.84 1.21 13.25
CA TYR A 28 14.34 2.49 13.75
C TYR A 28 13.32 3.61 13.56
N PRO A 29 13.27 4.58 14.48
CA PRO A 29 12.50 5.81 14.30
C PRO A 29 12.92 6.50 12.98
N PHE A 30 11.95 7.01 12.25
CA PHE A 30 12.22 7.62 10.93
C PHE A 30 13.17 8.81 11.03
N GLU A 31 13.11 9.57 12.12
CA GLU A 31 13.95 10.72 12.39
C GLU A 31 15.45 10.36 12.49
N ASP A 32 15.75 9.16 12.98
CA ASP A 32 17.12 8.65 13.17
C ASP A 32 17.70 8.06 11.88
N ILE A 33 16.85 7.78 10.89
CA ILE A 33 17.27 7.18 9.62
C ILE A 33 17.88 8.25 8.72
N THR A 34 19.22 8.38 8.77
CA THR A 34 19.97 9.24 7.83
C THR A 34 20.42 8.45 6.60
N ILE A 35 20.82 9.16 5.52
CA ILE A 35 21.39 8.49 4.34
C ILE A 35 22.65 7.72 4.70
N ARG A 36 23.49 8.28 5.58
CA ARG A 36 24.71 7.60 6.06
C ARG A 36 24.40 6.34 6.84
N PHE A 37 23.37 6.35 7.66
CA PHE A 37 22.87 5.17 8.34
C PHE A 37 22.40 4.10 7.32
N LEU A 38 21.56 4.50 6.33
CA LEU A 38 21.08 3.61 5.29
C LEU A 38 22.19 2.99 4.45
N THR A 39 23.25 3.74 4.13
CA THR A 39 24.39 3.17 3.38
C THR A 39 25.06 2.05 4.14
N GLY A 40 25.17 2.16 5.48
CA GLY A 40 25.67 1.09 6.35
C GLY A 40 24.76 -0.14 6.32
N GLU A 41 23.44 0.02 6.53
CA GLU A 41 22.46 -1.07 6.52
C GLU A 41 22.39 -1.76 5.15
N LEU A 42 22.40 -0.99 4.07
CA LEU A 42 22.34 -1.51 2.70
C LEU A 42 23.65 -2.18 2.24
N GLY A 43 24.77 -1.86 2.89
CA GLY A 43 26.12 -2.32 2.50
C GLY A 43 26.59 -1.71 1.18
N ILE A 44 26.28 -0.44 0.94
CA ILE A 44 26.69 0.32 -0.25
C ILE A 44 27.35 1.64 0.18
N ASP A 45 28.18 2.22 -0.69
CA ASP A 45 28.75 3.54 -0.47
C ASP A 45 27.76 4.67 -0.79
N LEU A 46 28.07 5.89 -0.34
CA LEU A 46 27.24 7.07 -0.49
C LEU A 46 26.99 7.43 -1.97
N THR A 47 28.00 7.29 -2.81
CA THR A 47 27.90 7.56 -4.26
C THR A 47 26.93 6.60 -4.92
N THR A 48 27.01 5.32 -4.54
CA THR A 48 26.11 4.27 -5.00
C THR A 48 24.67 4.53 -4.50
N PHE A 49 24.50 4.99 -3.26
CA PHE A 49 23.17 5.36 -2.77
C PHE A 49 22.53 6.43 -3.66
N TYR A 50 23.24 7.55 -3.89
CA TYR A 50 22.71 8.63 -4.73
C TYR A 50 22.54 8.27 -6.22
N ARG A 51 23.26 7.25 -6.68
CA ARG A 51 23.02 6.69 -8.02
C ARG A 51 21.67 5.97 -8.11
N TYR A 52 21.17 5.38 -7.01
CA TYR A 52 19.92 4.62 -6.96
C TYR A 52 18.73 5.42 -6.44
N PHE A 53 18.94 6.25 -5.43
CA PHE A 53 17.90 7.00 -4.72
C PHE A 53 18.29 8.48 -4.61
N GLU A 54 17.32 9.37 -4.50
CA GLU A 54 17.57 10.80 -4.31
C GLU A 54 17.66 11.16 -2.82
N SER A 55 16.88 10.45 -2.01
CA SER A 55 16.77 10.68 -0.57
C SER A 55 16.40 9.38 0.15
N ARG A 56 16.40 9.42 1.49
CA ARG A 56 15.85 8.33 2.30
C ARG A 56 14.35 8.11 2.01
N ASP A 57 13.60 9.20 1.85
CA ASP A 57 12.17 9.13 1.55
C ASP A 57 11.92 8.44 0.20
N ASP A 58 12.82 8.64 -0.75
CA ASP A 58 12.75 8.00 -2.07
C ASP A 58 12.91 6.48 -1.96
N LEU A 59 13.88 5.99 -1.17
CA LEU A 59 14.01 4.56 -0.86
C LEU A 59 12.75 4.00 -0.19
N LEU A 60 12.15 4.73 0.76
CA LEU A 60 10.90 4.34 1.42
C LEU A 60 9.78 4.15 0.39
N ILE A 61 9.58 5.14 -0.49
CA ILE A 61 8.55 5.11 -1.52
C ILE A 61 8.79 3.99 -2.54
N TYR A 62 10.04 3.72 -2.90
CA TYR A 62 10.39 2.58 -3.76
C TYR A 62 10.03 1.23 -3.13
N ALA A 63 10.42 1.05 -1.86
CA ALA A 63 10.12 -0.17 -1.13
C ALA A 63 8.59 -0.35 -0.94
N TYR A 64 7.86 0.75 -0.76
CA TYR A 64 6.40 0.73 -0.69
C TYR A 64 5.76 0.40 -2.04
N ARG A 65 6.24 0.99 -3.13
CA ARG A 65 5.78 0.69 -4.50
C ARG A 65 6.01 -0.78 -4.86
N ASP A 66 7.17 -1.33 -4.50
CA ASP A 66 7.48 -2.74 -4.69
C ASP A 66 6.52 -3.64 -3.88
N LEU A 67 6.23 -3.28 -2.62
CA LEU A 67 5.29 -4.01 -1.78
C LEU A 67 3.88 -4.03 -2.40
N ILE A 68 3.33 -2.86 -2.75
CA ILE A 68 2.01 -2.74 -3.34
C ILE A 68 1.94 -3.44 -4.70
N GLY A 69 2.98 -3.27 -5.55
CA GLY A 69 3.02 -3.86 -6.89
C GLY A 69 3.12 -5.38 -6.93
N ARG A 70 3.67 -6.02 -5.88
CA ARG A 70 3.75 -7.49 -5.77
C ARG A 70 2.48 -8.14 -5.24
N THR A 71 1.57 -7.35 -4.68
CA THR A 71 0.32 -7.88 -4.16
C THR A 71 -0.57 -8.37 -5.32
N ARG A 72 -0.95 -9.65 -5.29
CA ARG A 72 -1.80 -10.25 -6.32
C ARG A 72 -3.26 -9.86 -6.11
N TYR A 73 -3.66 -8.72 -6.68
CA TYR A 73 -5.04 -8.24 -6.62
C TYR A 73 -5.98 -8.97 -7.59
N GLU A 74 -5.44 -9.75 -8.53
CA GLU A 74 -6.22 -10.39 -9.60
C GLU A 74 -7.02 -11.63 -9.13
N ASP A 75 -6.54 -12.31 -8.10
CA ASP A 75 -7.11 -13.59 -7.63
C ASP A 75 -8.20 -13.43 -6.57
N TYR A 76 -8.58 -12.21 -6.21
CA TYR A 76 -9.49 -11.98 -5.09
C TYR A 76 -10.83 -11.41 -5.54
N ALA A 77 -11.92 -11.99 -4.99
CA ALA A 77 -13.23 -11.33 -5.00
C ALA A 77 -13.05 -9.89 -4.51
N LEU A 78 -13.71 -8.94 -5.17
CA LEU A 78 -13.56 -7.48 -5.02
C LEU A 78 -13.48 -6.97 -3.57
N VAL A 79 -13.82 -7.80 -2.61
CA VAL A 79 -14.06 -7.42 -1.22
C VAL A 79 -13.08 -8.05 -0.22
N TYR A 80 -12.52 -9.23 -0.50
CA TYR A 80 -11.93 -10.04 0.57
C TYR A 80 -10.47 -9.76 0.91
N ARG A 81 -9.70 -9.01 0.10
CA ARG A 81 -8.27 -8.78 0.38
C ARG A 81 -7.71 -7.38 0.11
N PHE A 82 -8.52 -6.35 0.18
CA PHE A 82 -8.00 -5.01 0.49
C PHE A 82 -7.64 -4.85 1.98
N VAL A 83 -7.78 -5.91 2.75
CA VAL A 83 -7.19 -6.02 4.08
C VAL A 83 -5.74 -6.41 3.85
N ASN A 84 -4.84 -5.44 3.88
CA ASN A 84 -3.40 -5.59 3.69
C ASN A 84 -2.82 -6.59 4.71
N VAL A 85 -3.04 -7.87 4.46
CA VAL A 85 -2.37 -8.98 5.13
C VAL A 85 -1.39 -9.53 4.11
N TYR A 86 -0.15 -9.20 4.28
CA TYR A 86 0.93 -9.77 3.50
C TYR A 86 1.30 -11.12 4.11
N ASP A 87 1.71 -12.07 3.29
CA ASP A 87 2.13 -13.40 3.76
C ASP A 87 3.45 -13.33 4.55
N ASP A 88 4.26 -12.30 4.31
CA ASP A 88 5.52 -12.04 5.01
C ASP A 88 5.32 -11.05 6.17
N ALA A 89 5.82 -11.41 7.37
CA ALA A 89 5.75 -10.58 8.57
C ALA A 89 6.46 -9.23 8.38
N LEU A 90 7.62 -9.21 7.71
CA LEU A 90 8.35 -7.97 7.42
C LEU A 90 7.51 -7.02 6.54
N ASP A 91 6.79 -7.55 5.56
CA ASP A 91 5.95 -6.74 4.68
C ASP A 91 4.75 -6.14 5.44
N ASN A 92 4.15 -6.88 6.40
CA ASN A 92 3.11 -6.34 7.29
C ASN A 92 3.66 -5.23 8.20
N ASP A 93 4.80 -5.46 8.84
CA ASP A 93 5.44 -4.49 9.72
C ASP A 93 5.89 -3.25 8.97
N PHE A 94 6.41 -3.43 7.75
CA PHE A 94 6.83 -2.33 6.89
C PHE A 94 5.63 -1.49 6.41
N PHE A 95 4.53 -2.14 6.04
CA PHE A 95 3.30 -1.42 5.71
C PHE A 95 2.83 -0.54 6.89
N ALA A 96 2.78 -1.12 8.10
CA ALA A 96 2.44 -0.38 9.31
C ALA A 96 3.42 0.78 9.60
N ALA A 97 4.72 0.57 9.36
CA ALA A 97 5.73 1.63 9.47
C ALA A 97 5.48 2.77 8.47
N CYS A 98 5.18 2.45 7.20
CA CYS A 98 4.83 3.44 6.18
C CYS A 98 3.61 4.28 6.59
N MET A 99 2.58 3.66 7.17
CA MET A 99 1.40 4.38 7.65
C MET A 99 1.75 5.33 8.79
N ARG A 100 2.53 4.88 9.80
CA ARG A 100 2.98 5.75 10.91
C ARG A 100 3.83 6.91 10.41
N ILE A 101 4.78 6.66 9.50
CA ILE A 101 5.63 7.70 8.90
C ILE A 101 4.77 8.69 8.10
N GLY A 102 3.85 8.22 7.28
CA GLY A 102 2.93 9.06 6.52
C GLY A 102 2.03 9.92 7.40
N ASN A 103 1.56 9.40 8.54
CA ASN A 103 0.77 10.19 9.49
C ASN A 103 1.57 11.34 10.11
N ALA A 104 2.86 11.12 10.38
CA ALA A 104 3.75 12.15 10.91
C ALA A 104 4.26 13.14 9.84
N HIS A 105 4.37 12.72 8.58
CA HIS A 105 4.99 13.48 7.48
C HIS A 105 4.07 13.58 6.27
N ARG A 106 3.40 14.72 6.13
CA ARG A 106 2.38 14.95 5.08
C ARG A 106 2.91 14.70 3.66
N GLU A 107 4.10 15.18 3.33
CA GLU A 107 4.67 15.00 1.99
C GLU A 107 4.92 13.52 1.65
N ILE A 108 5.37 12.74 2.65
CA ILE A 108 5.53 11.28 2.49
C ILE A 108 4.17 10.62 2.31
N ARG A 109 3.18 11.01 3.13
CA ARG A 109 1.80 10.50 3.00
C ARG A 109 1.24 10.70 1.61
N ASP A 110 1.37 11.92 1.07
CA ASP A 110 0.84 12.24 -0.25
C ASP A 110 1.51 11.39 -1.35
N ARG A 111 2.80 11.09 -1.21
CA ARG A 111 3.54 10.19 -2.10
C ARG A 111 3.13 8.72 -1.95
N LEU A 112 2.88 8.24 -0.73
CA LEU A 112 2.38 6.87 -0.48
C LEU A 112 0.99 6.68 -1.09
N LEU A 113 0.08 7.65 -0.89
CA LEU A 113 -1.24 7.66 -1.51
C LEU A 113 -1.16 7.65 -3.04
N GLN A 114 -0.23 8.43 -3.62
CA GLN A 114 -0.02 8.42 -5.07
C GLN A 114 0.40 7.03 -5.58
N VAL A 115 1.24 6.31 -4.83
CA VAL A 115 1.62 4.92 -5.18
C VAL A 115 0.39 4.00 -5.20
N GLU A 116 -0.48 4.10 -4.20
CA GLU A 116 -1.72 3.30 -4.18
C GLU A 116 -2.62 3.65 -5.35
N GLN A 117 -2.81 4.93 -5.64
CA GLN A 117 -3.59 5.38 -6.79
C GLN A 117 -3.01 4.88 -8.12
N ASP A 118 -1.70 4.99 -8.32
CA ASP A 118 -1.05 4.57 -9.56
C ASP A 118 -1.21 3.06 -9.83
N ILE A 119 -1.17 2.23 -8.79
CA ILE A 119 -1.17 0.77 -8.90
C ILE A 119 -2.57 0.19 -8.75
N LEU A 120 -3.32 0.58 -7.72
CA LEU A 120 -4.59 -0.06 -7.38
C LEU A 120 -5.75 0.45 -8.22
N TYR A 121 -5.79 1.76 -8.49
CA TYR A 121 -6.90 2.36 -9.22
C TYR A 121 -7.16 1.67 -10.59
N PRO A 122 -6.15 1.46 -11.46
CA PRO A 122 -6.39 0.82 -12.75
C PRO A 122 -6.90 -0.63 -12.63
N ILE A 123 -6.43 -1.35 -11.61
CA ILE A 123 -6.83 -2.74 -11.35
C ILE A 123 -8.28 -2.78 -10.89
N ILE A 124 -8.63 -1.94 -9.91
CA ILE A 124 -9.97 -1.89 -9.32
C ILE A 124 -11.00 -1.38 -10.34
N SER A 125 -10.69 -0.31 -11.08
CA SER A 125 -11.59 0.24 -12.11
C SER A 125 -11.93 -0.81 -13.18
N ARG A 126 -10.91 -1.53 -13.69
CA ARG A 126 -11.12 -2.63 -14.65
C ARG A 126 -12.02 -3.72 -14.08
N LYS A 127 -11.80 -4.11 -12.83
CA LYS A 127 -12.58 -5.16 -12.16
C LYS A 127 -14.03 -4.71 -11.91
N LEU A 128 -14.24 -3.49 -11.42
CA LEU A 128 -15.57 -2.93 -11.23
C LEU A 128 -16.37 -2.87 -12.53
N ARG A 129 -15.75 -2.47 -13.65
CA ARG A 129 -16.39 -2.48 -14.97
C ARG A 129 -16.80 -3.90 -15.38
N ALA A 130 -15.93 -4.90 -15.17
CA ALA A 130 -16.25 -6.29 -15.48
C ALA A 130 -17.41 -6.81 -14.62
N GLU A 131 -17.43 -6.51 -13.32
CA GLU A 131 -18.49 -6.89 -12.38
C GLU A 131 -19.81 -6.18 -12.70
N LYS A 132 -19.76 -4.91 -13.12
CA LYS A 132 -20.94 -4.16 -13.57
C LYS A 132 -21.51 -4.72 -14.87
N TYR A 133 -20.65 -5.08 -15.82
CA TYR A 133 -21.07 -5.75 -17.04
C TYR A 133 -21.72 -7.12 -16.77
N ALA A 134 -21.21 -7.86 -15.79
CA ALA A 134 -21.78 -9.14 -15.35
C ALA A 134 -23.05 -9.01 -14.47
N GLY A 135 -23.51 -7.78 -14.20
CA GLY A 135 -24.71 -7.51 -13.41
C GLY A 135 -24.54 -7.66 -11.89
N ARG A 136 -23.33 -7.82 -11.38
CA ARG A 136 -23.04 -7.94 -9.94
C ARG A 136 -22.83 -6.60 -9.24
N VAL A 137 -22.49 -5.56 -9.98
CA VAL A 137 -22.44 -4.17 -9.50
C VAL A 137 -23.61 -3.40 -10.08
N ARG A 138 -24.25 -2.57 -9.26
CA ARG A 138 -25.41 -1.76 -9.66
C ARG A 138 -25.07 -0.85 -10.85
N ARG A 139 -26.04 -0.64 -11.73
CA ARG A 139 -25.84 0.16 -12.97
C ARG A 139 -25.57 1.64 -12.70
N ASP A 140 -26.07 2.19 -11.59
CA ASP A 140 -25.93 3.58 -11.17
C ASP A 140 -24.58 3.89 -10.50
N VAL A 141 -23.75 2.88 -10.24
CA VAL A 141 -22.40 3.08 -9.68
C VAL A 141 -21.48 3.66 -10.73
N ASP A 142 -20.83 4.78 -10.40
CA ASP A 142 -19.69 5.28 -11.15
C ASP A 142 -18.46 4.46 -10.75
N GLU A 143 -18.00 3.59 -11.65
CA GLU A 143 -16.93 2.65 -11.38
C GLU A 143 -15.56 3.33 -11.22
N ASP A 144 -15.35 4.50 -11.84
CA ASP A 144 -14.08 5.21 -11.73
C ASP A 144 -14.01 5.95 -10.39
N LEU A 145 -15.10 6.57 -9.96
CA LEU A 145 -15.20 7.18 -8.64
C LEU A 145 -15.09 6.12 -7.53
N ALA A 146 -15.78 4.99 -7.67
CA ALA A 146 -15.70 3.90 -6.71
C ALA A 146 -14.28 3.34 -6.63
N ALA A 147 -13.60 3.12 -7.77
CA ALA A 147 -12.22 2.66 -7.81
C ALA A 147 -11.26 3.65 -7.12
N TYR A 148 -11.47 4.95 -7.29
CA TYR A 148 -10.68 5.98 -6.64
C TYR A 148 -10.78 5.91 -5.11
N PHE A 149 -12.00 5.76 -4.57
CA PHE A 149 -12.21 5.59 -3.14
C PHE A 149 -11.60 4.29 -2.62
N PHE A 150 -11.77 3.19 -3.35
CA PHE A 150 -11.19 1.90 -2.97
C PHE A 150 -9.66 1.96 -2.90
N ALA A 151 -9.01 2.60 -3.85
CA ALA A 151 -7.56 2.68 -3.90
C ALA A 151 -6.93 3.47 -2.74
N SER A 152 -7.71 4.26 -2.00
CA SER A 152 -7.23 5.04 -0.86
C SER A 152 -7.77 4.56 0.49
N ILE A 153 -8.63 3.55 0.51
CA ILE A 153 -9.36 3.19 1.74
C ILE A 153 -8.45 2.60 2.81
N SER A 154 -7.48 1.78 2.43
CA SER A 154 -6.54 1.15 3.37
C SER A 154 -5.76 2.20 4.16
N PHE A 155 -5.26 3.21 3.46
CA PHE A 155 -4.54 4.33 4.06
C PHE A 155 -5.45 5.12 5.01
N ASN A 156 -6.66 5.44 4.58
CA ASN A 156 -7.61 6.19 5.41
C ASN A 156 -8.03 5.43 6.66
N LEU A 157 -8.22 4.11 6.58
CA LEU A 157 -8.53 3.28 7.74
C LEU A 157 -7.37 3.23 8.74
N PHE A 158 -6.13 3.10 8.26
CA PHE A 158 -4.96 3.16 9.14
C PHE A 158 -4.82 4.50 9.84
N ASN A 159 -5.03 5.59 9.12
CA ASN A 159 -5.02 6.92 9.69
C ASN A 159 -6.11 7.08 10.78
N TYR A 160 -7.30 6.54 10.53
CA TYR A 160 -8.39 6.52 11.51
C TYR A 160 -8.02 5.73 12.76
N PHE A 161 -7.44 4.52 12.61
CA PHE A 161 -7.01 3.71 13.74
C PHE A 161 -5.97 4.41 14.61
N ASP A 162 -4.99 5.04 13.97
CA ASP A 162 -3.94 5.79 14.65
C ASP A 162 -4.53 6.99 15.44
N GLN A 163 -5.37 7.79 14.80
CA GLN A 163 -6.03 8.94 15.43
C GLN A 163 -6.94 8.53 16.60
N CYS A 164 -7.58 7.36 16.52
CA CYS A 164 -8.46 6.84 17.57
C CYS A 164 -7.74 5.99 18.62
N GLY A 165 -6.42 5.77 18.47
CA GLY A 165 -5.64 4.91 19.36
C GLY A 165 -6.04 3.44 19.30
N ILE A 166 -6.60 2.97 18.18
CA ILE A 166 -7.03 1.59 17.98
C ILE A 166 -5.80 0.75 17.59
N THR A 167 -5.20 0.08 18.58
CA THR A 167 -3.97 -0.72 18.40
C THR A 167 -4.21 -2.23 18.38
N ASP A 168 -5.40 -2.70 18.81
CA ASP A 168 -5.76 -4.12 18.78
C ASP A 168 -5.92 -4.62 17.36
N PRO A 169 -5.07 -5.58 16.89
CA PRO A 169 -5.11 -6.08 15.52
C PRO A 169 -6.42 -6.81 15.19
N VAL A 170 -7.05 -7.46 16.19
CA VAL A 170 -8.33 -8.16 15.98
C VAL A 170 -9.45 -7.15 15.75
N LEU A 171 -9.48 -6.09 16.55
CA LEU A 171 -10.44 -5.00 16.36
C LEU A 171 -10.24 -4.30 15.01
N GLN A 172 -9.00 -4.02 14.63
CA GLN A 172 -8.68 -3.44 13.33
C GLN A 172 -9.16 -4.32 12.17
N ALA A 173 -8.92 -5.64 12.25
CA ALA A 173 -9.37 -6.60 11.23
C ALA A 173 -10.90 -6.61 11.11
N ASN A 174 -11.61 -6.69 12.23
CA ASN A 174 -13.07 -6.67 12.25
C ASN A 174 -13.65 -5.36 11.66
N MET A 175 -13.04 -4.21 11.99
CA MET A 175 -13.48 -2.91 11.46
C MET A 175 -13.21 -2.79 9.96
N LYS A 176 -12.07 -3.30 9.47
CA LYS A 176 -11.77 -3.37 8.04
C LYS A 176 -12.81 -4.23 7.32
N GLU A 177 -13.07 -5.43 7.83
CA GLU A 177 -14.09 -6.33 7.27
C GLU A 177 -15.48 -5.68 7.24
N TYR A 178 -15.87 -5.01 8.34
CA TYR A 178 -17.13 -4.28 8.41
C TYR A 178 -17.24 -3.19 7.34
N VAL A 179 -16.21 -2.35 7.17
CA VAL A 179 -16.20 -1.28 6.16
C VAL A 179 -16.31 -1.87 4.76
N TYR A 180 -15.48 -2.86 4.43
CA TYR A 180 -15.51 -3.49 3.11
C TYR A 180 -16.84 -4.17 2.83
N TYR A 181 -17.33 -5.00 3.76
CA TYR A 181 -18.55 -5.77 3.55
C TYR A 181 -19.79 -4.88 3.52
N ARG A 182 -19.94 -3.97 4.49
CA ARG A 182 -21.15 -3.16 4.62
C ARG A 182 -21.20 -1.99 3.64
N PHE A 183 -20.10 -1.28 3.45
CA PHE A 183 -20.11 -0.10 2.58
C PHE A 183 -19.95 -0.45 1.11
N PHE A 184 -19.08 -1.40 0.79
CA PHE A 184 -18.81 -1.69 -0.62
C PHE A 184 -19.68 -2.81 -1.15
N GLN A 185 -19.68 -3.98 -0.54
CA GLN A 185 -20.45 -5.10 -1.09
C GLN A 185 -21.95 -4.81 -1.07
N ASN A 186 -22.49 -4.31 0.06
CA ASN A 186 -23.90 -3.97 0.15
C ASN A 186 -24.22 -2.60 -0.47
N GLY A 187 -23.25 -1.67 -0.56
CA GLY A 187 -23.45 -0.34 -1.13
C GLY A 187 -23.43 -0.30 -2.64
N ILE A 188 -22.57 -1.10 -3.29
CA ILE A 188 -22.42 -1.10 -4.75
C ILE A 188 -22.84 -2.39 -5.43
N GLY A 189 -22.92 -3.51 -4.68
CA GLY A 189 -23.38 -4.79 -5.21
C GLY A 189 -24.88 -4.78 -5.50
N VAL A 190 -25.31 -5.63 -6.45
CA VAL A 190 -26.71 -5.94 -6.63
C VAL A 190 -27.14 -6.79 -5.44
N GLN A 191 -28.13 -6.31 -4.68
CA GLN A 191 -28.73 -7.11 -3.63
C GLN A 191 -29.67 -8.11 -4.31
N ASP A 192 -29.48 -9.40 -4.02
CA ASP A 192 -30.52 -10.38 -4.33
C ASP A 192 -31.77 -9.93 -3.60
N SER A 193 -32.82 -9.62 -4.35
CA SER A 193 -34.12 -9.31 -3.78
C SER A 193 -34.51 -10.53 -2.94
N ALA A 194 -34.50 -10.37 -1.62
CA ALA A 194 -35.05 -11.39 -0.74
C ALA A 194 -36.51 -11.61 -1.14
N GLU A 195 -36.80 -12.75 -1.78
CA GLU A 195 -38.14 -13.25 -1.93
C GLU A 195 -38.75 -13.64 -0.59
#